data_2b041748b17e8cdf096e8d1822699998
#
_entry.id   2b041748b17e8cdf096e8d1822699998
#
_cell.length_a   1.000
_cell.length_b   1.000
_cell.length_c   1.000
_cell.angle_alpha   90.00
_cell.angle_beta   90.00
_cell.angle_gamma   90.00
#
_symmetry.space_group_name_H-M   'P 1'
#
loop_
_entity.id
_entity.type
_entity.pdbx_description
1 polymer ?
#
loop_
_entity_poly.entity_id
_entity_poly.type
_entity_poly.pdbx_seq_one_letter_code
_entity_poly.pdbx_strand_id
1 'polypeptide(L)'
;PDYILTVETKGIPLAVMVARAFNKPLVIARRDSKVTEGSAISINYVTGSSGRIQTMTLTKRAIPQNAKVLIIDDFMKAGGTAKGLTELVHEMNGKVVGTGVLVATAEPNPKLINDYESLFTFHGIDESTNEIHIEPVFDTIDR
;
A
#
# COMPACT_ATOMS: atom_id res chain seq x y z
N PRO A 1 -2.00 -5.56 -14.19
CA PRO A 1 -0.64 -5.28 -13.68
C PRO A 1 0.33 -6.37 -14.10
N ASP A 2 1.63 -6.03 -14.11
CA ASP A 2 2.71 -7.00 -14.31
C ASP A 2 3.25 -7.51 -12.97
N TYR A 3 3.20 -6.67 -11.95
CA TYR A 3 3.68 -6.93 -10.59
C TYR A 3 2.69 -6.42 -9.55
N ILE A 4 2.61 -7.13 -8.43
CA ILE A 4 1.93 -6.69 -7.23
C ILE A 4 3.01 -6.24 -6.24
N LEU A 5 2.86 -5.06 -5.65
CA LEU A 5 3.81 -4.50 -4.70
C LEU A 5 3.12 -4.20 -3.37
N THR A 6 3.74 -4.62 -2.30
CA THR A 6 3.34 -4.24 -0.93
C THR A 6 4.58 -3.90 -0.11
N VAL A 7 4.38 -3.40 1.10
CA VAL A 7 5.44 -3.21 2.08
C VAL A 7 5.18 -4.10 3.29
N GLU A 8 6.25 -4.64 3.89
CA GLU A 8 6.09 -5.42 5.13
C GLU A 8 5.43 -4.58 6.25
N THR A 9 4.56 -5.14 7.10
CA THR A 9 4.35 -6.57 7.29
C THR A 9 2.90 -6.97 7.08
N LYS A 10 1.95 -6.12 7.51
CA LYS A 10 0.53 -6.49 7.61
C LYS A 10 -0.20 -6.58 6.27
N GLY A 11 0.30 -5.89 5.24
CA GLY A 11 -0.28 -5.97 3.89
C GLY A 11 0.07 -7.26 3.14
N ILE A 12 1.07 -8.01 3.59
CA ILE A 12 1.58 -9.20 2.90
C ILE A 12 0.49 -10.26 2.68
N PRO A 13 -0.30 -10.67 3.69
CA PRO A 13 -1.33 -11.69 3.45
C PRO A 13 -2.33 -11.32 2.36
N LEU A 14 -2.81 -10.08 2.37
CA LEU A 14 -3.72 -9.59 1.33
C LEU A 14 -3.03 -9.54 -0.04
N ALA A 15 -1.81 -9.04 -0.09
CA ALA A 15 -1.05 -8.93 -1.33
C ALA A 15 -0.75 -10.32 -1.96
N VAL A 16 -0.51 -11.35 -1.14
CA VAL A 16 -0.36 -12.74 -1.61
C VAL A 16 -1.63 -13.21 -2.32
N MET A 17 -2.80 -12.96 -1.74
CA MET A 17 -4.07 -13.35 -2.34
C MET A 17 -4.35 -12.60 -3.64
N VAL A 18 -4.04 -11.31 -3.68
CA VAL A 18 -4.19 -10.49 -4.88
C VAL A 18 -3.23 -10.96 -5.98
N ALA A 19 -1.96 -11.21 -5.64
CA ALA A 19 -0.97 -11.72 -6.59
C ALA A 19 -1.40 -13.06 -7.20
N ARG A 20 -1.95 -13.94 -6.38
CA ARG A 20 -2.50 -15.22 -6.85
C ARG A 20 -3.70 -15.00 -7.78
N ALA A 21 -4.62 -14.12 -7.43
CA ALA A 21 -5.81 -13.84 -8.25
C ALA A 21 -5.44 -13.29 -9.62
N PHE A 22 -4.44 -12.42 -9.69
CA PHE A 22 -3.92 -11.88 -10.96
C PHE A 22 -2.92 -12.82 -11.66
N ASN A 23 -2.48 -13.88 -11.00
CA ASN A 23 -1.39 -14.74 -11.46
C ASN A 23 -0.13 -13.92 -11.82
N LYS A 24 0.26 -13.02 -10.93
CA LYS A 24 1.41 -12.13 -11.11
C LYS A 24 2.35 -12.21 -9.91
N PRO A 25 3.65 -11.95 -10.12
CA PRO A 25 4.62 -11.98 -9.04
C PRO A 25 4.34 -10.90 -8.00
N LEU A 26 4.59 -11.25 -6.74
CA LEU A 26 4.55 -10.34 -5.61
C LEU A 26 5.95 -9.85 -5.29
N VAL A 27 6.08 -8.55 -5.13
CA VAL A 27 7.29 -7.87 -4.66
C VAL A 27 6.99 -7.21 -3.32
N ILE A 28 7.88 -7.37 -2.37
CA ILE A 28 7.71 -6.87 -1.00
C ILE A 28 8.84 -5.86 -0.70
N ALA A 29 8.47 -4.60 -0.52
CA ALA A 29 9.38 -3.58 -0.03
C ALA A 29 9.66 -3.81 1.46
N ARG A 30 10.90 -3.59 1.87
CA ARG A 30 11.36 -3.80 3.24
C ARG A 30 11.33 -2.48 4.01
N ARG A 31 10.96 -2.53 5.28
CA ARG A 31 11.09 -1.39 6.19
C ARG A 31 12.45 -1.42 6.86
N ASP A 32 13.07 -0.23 6.96
CA ASP A 32 14.29 0.00 7.74
C ASP A 32 15.41 -1.03 7.50
N SER A 33 15.42 -1.64 6.31
CA SER A 33 16.48 -2.59 6.00
C SER A 33 17.79 -1.84 5.74
N LYS A 34 18.84 -2.26 6.42
CA LYS A 34 20.19 -1.85 6.04
C LYS A 34 20.52 -2.55 4.72
N VAL A 35 20.79 -1.75 3.71
CA VAL A 35 21.26 -2.28 2.44
C VAL A 35 22.69 -2.75 2.65
N THR A 36 22.85 -4.05 2.79
CA THR A 36 24.17 -4.66 2.99
C THR A 36 24.79 -5.19 1.71
N GLU A 37 23.98 -5.43 0.68
CA GLU A 37 24.46 -6.01 -0.57
C GLU A 37 23.69 -5.50 -1.79
N GLY A 38 24.42 -5.03 -2.79
CA GLY A 38 23.88 -4.67 -4.08
C GLY A 38 23.23 -3.30 -4.16
N SER A 39 22.68 -3.01 -5.33
CA SER A 39 22.00 -1.75 -5.60
C SER A 39 20.56 -1.81 -5.09
N ALA A 40 20.23 -0.94 -4.15
CA ALA A 40 18.87 -0.77 -3.68
C ALA A 40 18.42 0.67 -3.80
N ILE A 41 17.11 0.87 -3.89
CA ILE A 41 16.47 2.17 -3.84
C ILE A 41 15.76 2.27 -2.50
N SER A 42 15.99 3.38 -1.81
CA SER A 42 15.35 3.70 -0.54
C SER A 42 14.56 4.98 -0.66
N ILE A 43 13.36 4.98 -0.09
CA ILE A 43 12.48 6.14 -0.03
C ILE A 43 12.15 6.41 1.43
N ASN A 44 12.24 7.67 1.83
CA ASN A 44 11.73 8.12 3.11
C ASN A 44 10.25 8.46 2.97
N TYR A 45 9.45 8.01 3.92
CA TYR A 45 8.01 8.27 3.95
C TYR A 45 7.52 8.54 5.38
N VAL A 46 6.38 9.20 5.47
CA VAL A 46 5.75 9.49 6.76
C VAL A 46 4.66 8.47 7.03
N THR A 47 4.75 7.77 8.15
CA THR A 47 3.70 6.83 8.57
C THR A 47 2.48 7.58 9.09
N GLY A 48 1.29 7.19 8.61
CA GLY A 48 0.04 7.85 9.00
C GLY A 48 -0.34 7.66 10.46
N SER A 49 0.08 6.57 11.09
CA SER A 49 -0.29 6.25 12.48
C SER A 49 0.56 6.97 13.52
N SER A 50 1.83 7.23 13.24
CA SER A 50 2.77 7.82 14.22
C SER A 50 3.36 9.15 13.78
N GLY A 51 3.16 9.60 12.55
CA GLY A 51 3.78 10.79 11.99
C GLY A 51 5.31 10.69 11.88
N ARG A 52 5.88 9.50 12.05
CA ARG A 52 7.33 9.27 12.01
C ARG A 52 7.81 9.11 10.58
N ILE A 53 9.02 9.60 10.32
CA ILE A 53 9.74 9.34 9.08
C ILE A 53 10.31 7.94 9.16
N GLN A 54 9.97 7.11 8.20
CA GLN A 54 10.51 5.76 8.03
C GLN A 54 11.10 5.60 6.63
N THR A 55 11.89 4.57 6.46
CA THR A 55 12.50 4.24 5.17
C THR A 55 11.93 2.92 4.68
N MET A 56 11.59 2.87 3.39
CA MET A 56 11.33 1.61 2.71
C MET A 56 12.37 1.40 1.62
N THR A 57 12.73 0.15 1.40
CA THR A 57 13.83 -0.23 0.50
C THR A 57 13.41 -1.37 -0.41
N LEU A 58 13.87 -1.30 -1.65
CA LEU A 58 13.65 -2.33 -2.65
C LEU A 58 14.91 -2.48 -3.50
N THR A 59 15.24 -3.71 -3.89
CA THR A 59 16.37 -3.93 -4.81
C THR A 59 16.03 -3.39 -6.20
N LYS A 60 17.01 -2.79 -6.88
CA LYS A 60 16.80 -2.21 -8.22
C LYS A 60 16.31 -3.21 -9.26
N ARG A 61 16.57 -4.49 -9.05
CA ARG A 61 16.17 -5.56 -9.98
C ARG A 61 14.77 -6.13 -9.71
N ALA A 62 14.13 -5.69 -8.62
CA ALA A 62 12.85 -6.25 -8.22
C ALA A 62 11.72 -5.95 -9.20
N ILE A 63 11.75 -4.77 -9.81
CA ILE A 63 10.75 -4.32 -10.78
C ILE A 63 11.47 -3.84 -12.03
N PRO A 64 11.20 -4.45 -13.20
CA PRO A 64 11.77 -3.99 -14.47
C PRO A 64 11.29 -2.59 -14.86
N GLN A 65 12.05 -1.91 -15.68
CA GLN A 65 11.62 -0.63 -16.27
C GLN A 65 10.33 -0.82 -17.07
N ASN A 66 9.47 0.16 -17.01
CA ASN A 66 8.15 0.20 -17.67
C ASN A 66 7.15 -0.86 -17.17
N ALA A 67 7.47 -1.60 -16.12
CA ALA A 67 6.52 -2.54 -15.53
C ALA A 67 5.29 -1.81 -14.98
N LYS A 68 4.13 -2.43 -15.14
CA LYS A 68 2.86 -1.97 -14.58
C LYS A 68 2.68 -2.58 -13.20
N VAL A 69 2.60 -1.74 -12.18
CA VAL A 69 2.60 -2.16 -10.78
C VAL A 69 1.27 -1.81 -10.11
N LEU A 70 0.66 -2.81 -9.48
CA LEU A 70 -0.47 -2.64 -8.59
C LEU A 70 0.02 -2.64 -7.15
N ILE A 71 -0.23 -1.55 -6.44
CA ILE A 71 0.11 -1.41 -5.02
C ILE A 71 -1.03 -1.93 -4.17
N ILE A 72 -0.71 -2.79 -3.20
CA ILE A 72 -1.67 -3.37 -2.26
C ILE A 72 -1.18 -3.15 -0.83
N ASP A 73 -2.07 -2.69 0.02
CA ASP A 73 -1.83 -2.57 1.46
C ASP A 73 -3.11 -2.93 2.23
N ASP A 74 -2.98 -3.14 3.54
CA ASP A 74 -4.12 -3.51 4.39
C ASP A 74 -4.92 -2.30 4.84
N PHE A 75 -4.24 -1.21 5.20
CA PHE A 75 -4.86 -0.07 5.85
C PHE A 75 -4.28 1.25 5.35
N MET A 76 -5.14 2.24 5.11
CA MET A 76 -4.73 3.59 4.73
C MET A 76 -5.35 4.61 5.67
N LYS A 77 -4.52 5.40 6.33
CA LYS A 77 -4.95 6.58 7.09
C LYS A 77 -4.73 7.84 6.26
N ALA A 78 -3.54 8.40 6.28
CA ALA A 78 -3.20 9.62 5.51
C ALA A 78 -2.68 9.31 4.10
N GLY A 79 -2.25 8.09 3.84
CA GLY A 79 -1.72 7.67 2.54
C GLY A 79 -0.21 7.81 2.38
N GLY A 80 0.52 8.03 3.48
CA GLY A 80 1.99 8.19 3.44
C GLY A 80 2.72 6.96 2.93
N THR A 81 2.32 5.77 3.37
CA THR A 81 2.88 4.51 2.90
C THR A 81 2.62 4.29 1.40
N ALA A 82 1.39 4.50 0.95
CA ALA A 82 1.03 4.36 -0.46
C ALA A 82 1.75 5.38 -1.34
N LYS A 83 1.93 6.61 -0.87
CA LYS A 83 2.74 7.62 -1.54
C LYS A 83 4.20 7.18 -1.66
N GLY A 84 4.78 6.67 -0.58
CA GLY A 84 6.14 6.14 -0.57
C GLY A 84 6.32 4.99 -1.57
N LEU A 85 5.39 4.04 -1.61
CA LEU A 85 5.42 2.94 -2.59
C LEU A 85 5.30 3.46 -4.03
N THR A 86 4.47 4.46 -4.26
CA THR A 86 4.33 5.11 -5.58
C THR A 86 5.66 5.75 -6.01
N GLU A 87 6.30 6.50 -5.13
CA GLU A 87 7.60 7.11 -5.39
C GLU A 87 8.67 6.06 -5.67
N LEU A 88 8.66 4.95 -4.92
CA LEU A 88 9.58 3.84 -5.12
C LEU A 88 9.44 3.23 -6.53
N VAL A 89 8.21 3.02 -6.99
CA VAL A 89 7.94 2.54 -8.36
C VAL A 89 8.44 3.53 -9.41
N HIS A 90 8.23 4.82 -9.20
CA HIS A 90 8.70 5.87 -10.13
C HIS A 90 10.22 5.91 -10.19
N GLU A 91 10.92 5.78 -9.06
CA GLU A 91 12.39 5.70 -9.03
C GLU A 91 12.94 4.48 -9.80
N MET A 92 12.15 3.44 -9.93
CA MET A 92 12.47 2.25 -10.72
C MET A 92 12.04 2.36 -12.19
N ASN A 93 11.53 3.51 -12.61
CA ASN A 93 10.95 3.75 -13.94
C ASN A 93 9.77 2.80 -14.27
N GLY A 94 9.02 2.39 -13.25
CA GLY A 94 7.78 1.67 -13.40
C GLY A 94 6.57 2.59 -13.48
N LYS A 95 5.40 2.01 -13.70
CA LYS A 95 4.12 2.70 -13.73
C LYS A 95 3.19 2.11 -12.69
N VAL A 96 2.64 2.94 -11.80
CA VAL A 96 1.56 2.54 -10.91
C VAL A 96 0.26 2.51 -11.70
N VAL A 97 -0.36 1.35 -11.81
CA VAL A 97 -1.65 1.18 -12.51
C VAL A 97 -2.84 1.19 -11.57
N GLY A 98 -2.61 1.16 -10.28
CA GLY A 98 -3.64 1.25 -9.27
C GLY A 98 -3.06 1.08 -7.87
N THR A 99 -3.84 1.47 -6.89
CA THR A 99 -3.57 1.25 -5.48
C THR A 99 -4.84 0.75 -4.81
N GLY A 100 -4.75 -0.41 -4.18
CA GLY A 100 -5.86 -1.02 -3.46
C GLY A 100 -5.52 -1.24 -1.99
N VAL A 101 -6.46 -0.94 -1.12
CA VAL A 101 -6.33 -1.20 0.32
C VAL A 101 -7.59 -1.90 0.83
N LEU A 102 -7.45 -2.70 1.87
CA LEU A 102 -8.61 -3.33 2.48
C LEU A 102 -9.50 -2.28 3.16
N VAL A 103 -8.90 -1.43 3.97
CA VAL A 103 -9.60 -0.41 4.75
C VAL A 103 -8.92 0.94 4.58
N ALA A 104 -9.69 1.98 4.27
CA ALA A 104 -9.25 3.37 4.35
C ALA A 104 -10.04 4.11 5.42
N THR A 105 -9.39 4.97 6.19
CA THR A 105 -10.10 5.84 7.14
C THR A 105 -10.85 6.96 6.39
N ALA A 106 -12.00 7.38 6.91
CA ALA A 106 -12.74 8.52 6.36
C ALA A 106 -11.90 9.80 6.43
N GLU A 107 -11.20 9.99 7.54
CA GLU A 107 -10.31 11.13 7.75
C GLU A 107 -8.85 10.68 7.95
N PRO A 108 -7.87 11.48 7.54
CA PRO A 108 -7.96 12.78 6.87
C PRO A 108 -8.45 12.68 5.43
N ASN A 109 -9.07 13.76 4.96
CA ASN A 109 -9.51 13.93 3.58
C ASN A 109 -9.20 15.37 3.12
N PRO A 110 -8.43 15.61 2.01
CA PRO A 110 -7.89 14.58 1.12
C PRO A 110 -6.70 13.81 1.72
N LYS A 111 -6.43 12.65 1.16
CA LYS A 111 -5.24 11.87 1.48
C LYS A 111 -4.04 12.31 0.64
N LEU A 112 -2.85 11.81 0.98
CA LEU A 112 -1.60 12.12 0.26
C LEU A 112 -1.56 11.51 -1.16
N ILE A 113 -2.42 10.54 -1.44
CA ILE A 113 -2.70 10.05 -2.78
C ILE A 113 -4.20 10.14 -3.04
N ASN A 114 -4.60 10.41 -4.28
CA ASN A 114 -6.01 10.58 -4.64
C ASN A 114 -6.59 9.38 -5.39
N ASP A 115 -5.73 8.61 -6.05
CA ASP A 115 -6.14 7.49 -6.90
C ASP A 115 -5.90 6.16 -6.16
N TYR A 116 -6.91 5.73 -5.42
CA TYR A 116 -6.92 4.46 -4.72
C TYR A 116 -8.36 3.92 -4.59
N GLU A 117 -8.44 2.60 -4.42
CA GLU A 117 -9.67 1.89 -4.11
C GLU A 117 -9.55 1.24 -2.73
N SER A 118 -10.64 1.26 -1.96
CA SER A 118 -10.75 0.53 -0.70
C SER A 118 -11.98 -0.35 -0.68
N LEU A 119 -11.93 -1.46 0.06
CA LEU A 119 -13.12 -2.30 0.24
C LEU A 119 -14.02 -1.78 1.36
N PHE A 120 -13.43 -1.15 2.36
CA PHE A 120 -14.16 -0.61 3.51
C PHE A 120 -13.67 0.79 3.85
N THR A 121 -14.58 1.60 4.38
CA THR A 121 -14.27 2.89 5.00
C THR A 121 -14.45 2.78 6.51
N PHE A 122 -13.42 3.16 7.26
CA PHE A 122 -13.43 3.20 8.71
C PHE A 122 -13.73 4.63 9.18
N HIS A 123 -14.84 4.81 9.92
CA HIS A 123 -15.29 6.12 10.42
C HIS A 123 -14.86 6.40 11.86
N GLY A 124 -14.29 5.42 12.54
CA GLY A 124 -13.84 5.57 13.92
C GLY A 124 -14.52 4.60 14.88
N ILE A 125 -14.25 4.83 16.15
CA ILE A 125 -14.81 4.06 17.25
C ILE A 125 -15.65 5.03 18.09
N ASP A 126 -16.88 4.65 18.41
CA ASP A 126 -17.70 5.38 19.38
C ASP A 126 -17.13 5.11 20.78
N GLU A 127 -16.58 6.14 21.41
CA GLU A 127 -15.94 6.03 22.71
C GLU A 127 -16.92 5.66 23.85
N SER A 128 -18.19 5.94 23.65
CA SER A 128 -19.22 5.63 24.68
C SER A 128 -19.69 4.18 24.62
N THR A 129 -19.75 3.58 23.45
CA THR A 129 -20.26 2.22 23.24
C THR A 129 -19.17 1.21 22.85
N ASN A 130 -17.95 1.68 22.50
CA ASN A 130 -16.86 0.91 21.90
C ASN A 130 -17.26 0.25 20.55
N GLU A 131 -18.29 0.77 19.90
CA GLU A 131 -18.67 0.29 18.58
C GLU A 131 -17.75 0.80 17.49
N ILE A 132 -17.37 -0.10 16.61
CA ILE A 132 -16.54 0.20 15.43
C ILE A 132 -17.48 0.56 14.29
N HIS A 133 -17.29 1.76 13.72
CA HIS A 133 -18.04 2.21 12.55
C HIS A 133 -17.22 1.96 11.29
N ILE A 134 -17.62 0.91 10.56
CA ILE A 134 -17.00 0.52 9.30
C ILE A 134 -18.10 0.25 8.27
N GLU A 135 -17.90 0.74 7.05
CA GLU A 135 -18.85 0.58 5.95
C GLU A 135 -18.17 -0.04 4.73
N PRO A 136 -18.83 -0.99 4.05
CA PRO A 136 -18.36 -1.46 2.75
C PRO A 136 -18.49 -0.33 1.71
N VAL A 137 -17.48 -0.21 0.85
CA VAL A 137 -17.48 0.77 -0.25
C VAL A 137 -18.30 0.25 -1.44
N PHE A 138 -18.31 -1.07 -1.63
CA PHE A 138 -19.08 -1.71 -2.67
C PHE A 138 -20.39 -2.26 -2.10
N ASP A 139 -21.51 -1.93 -2.75
CA ASP A 139 -22.74 -2.66 -2.54
C ASP A 139 -22.50 -4.13 -2.87
N THR A 140 -23.00 -5.00 -1.99
CA THR A 140 -22.88 -6.46 -2.06
C THR A 140 -22.38 -7.00 -3.39
N ILE A 141 -21.23 -7.67 -3.36
CA ILE A 141 -20.79 -8.48 -4.48
C ILE A 141 -21.94 -9.44 -4.80
N ASP A 142 -22.60 -9.22 -5.90
CA ASP A 142 -23.57 -10.17 -6.43
C ASP A 142 -22.84 -11.49 -6.66
N ARG A 143 -23.22 -12.47 -5.86
CA ARG A 143 -22.65 -13.81 -5.93
C ARG A 143 -23.23 -14.58 -7.11
#